data_23b4b1430205cf98a82fea63d67e0000
#
_entry.id   23b4b1430205cf98a82fea63d67e0000
#
_cell.length_a   1.000
_cell.length_b   1.000
_cell.length_c   1.000
_cell.angle_alpha   90.00
_cell.angle_beta   90.00
_cell.angle_gamma   90.00
#
_symmetry.space_group_name_H-M   'P 1'
#
loop_
_entity.id
_entity.type
_entity.pdbx_description
1 polymer ?
#
loop_
_entity_poly.entity_id
_entity_poly.type
_entity_poly.pdbx_seq_one_letter_code
_entity_poly.pdbx_strand_id
1 'polypeptide(L)'
;MDVSVGTRLRVLRKDAGLTQAQLAALADTNQAAINRYETDRAAAPYRILVWYATYFNVSLDYIFGLCEDPRGRYVCVTPEGAQEVVQCKP
;
A
#
# COMPACT_ATOMS: atom_id res chain seq x y z
N MET A 1 15.94 3.52 4.14
CA MET A 1 15.26 3.90 3.33
C MET A 1 14.38 4.91 3.72
N ASP A 2 14.29 5.84 3.10
CA ASP A 2 13.57 6.93 3.51
C ASP A 2 12.30 7.17 2.81
N VAL A 3 11.68 6.16 2.37
CA VAL A 3 10.42 6.28 1.68
C VAL A 3 9.31 6.34 2.69
N SER A 4 8.56 7.41 2.71
CA SER A 4 7.47 7.54 3.65
C SER A 4 6.23 6.83 3.12
N VAL A 5 5.27 6.59 4.00
CA VAL A 5 4.01 5.98 3.62
C VAL A 5 3.33 6.84 2.56
N GLY A 6 3.30 8.15 2.78
CA GLY A 6 2.65 9.05 1.81
C GLY A 6 3.27 8.96 0.43
N THR A 7 4.59 8.85 0.37
CA THR A 7 5.28 8.73 -0.91
C THR A 7 4.87 7.44 -1.62
N ARG A 8 4.79 6.33 -0.89
CA ARG A 8 4.38 5.07 -1.49
C ARG A 8 2.95 5.12 -1.98
N LEU A 9 2.06 5.72 -1.21
CA LEU A 9 0.67 5.85 -1.62
C LEU A 9 0.57 6.65 -2.91
N ARG A 10 1.35 7.71 -3.00
CA ARG A 10 1.35 8.56 -4.19
C ARG A 10 1.89 7.81 -5.40
N VAL A 11 2.97 7.06 -5.22
CA VAL A 11 3.55 6.29 -6.30
C VAL A 11 2.54 5.28 -6.84
N LEU A 12 1.86 4.57 -5.94
CA LEU A 12 0.87 3.60 -6.37
C LEU A 12 -0.24 4.26 -7.18
N ARG A 13 -0.71 5.41 -6.70
CA ARG A 13 -1.76 6.12 -7.41
C ARG A 13 -1.30 6.58 -8.79
N LYS A 14 -0.13 7.18 -8.86
CA LYS A 14 0.36 7.71 -10.12
C LYS A 14 0.66 6.61 -11.13
N ASP A 15 1.19 5.49 -10.66
CA ASP A 15 1.47 4.39 -11.54
C ASP A 15 0.18 3.81 -12.13
N ALA A 16 -0.92 3.95 -11.44
CA ALA A 16 -2.20 3.49 -11.94
C ALA A 16 -2.91 4.52 -12.81
N GLY A 17 -2.31 5.71 -12.94
CA GLY A 17 -2.90 6.76 -13.77
C GLY A 17 -4.11 7.45 -13.15
N LEU A 18 -4.22 7.42 -11.83
CA LEU A 18 -5.38 7.99 -11.17
C LEU A 18 -5.06 9.35 -10.59
N THR A 19 -6.06 10.25 -10.63
CA THR A 19 -5.94 11.51 -9.90
C THR A 19 -6.32 11.27 -8.45
N GLN A 20 -6.00 12.23 -7.59
CA GLN A 20 -6.39 12.13 -6.19
C GLN A 20 -7.91 12.02 -6.05
N ALA A 21 -8.65 12.78 -6.85
CA ALA A 21 -10.10 12.74 -6.80
C ALA A 21 -10.65 11.38 -7.25
N GLN A 22 -10.06 10.81 -8.29
CA GLN A 22 -10.50 9.52 -8.77
C GLN A 22 -10.24 8.43 -7.74
N LEU A 23 -9.07 8.44 -7.14
CA LEU A 23 -8.74 7.45 -6.15
C LEU A 23 -9.61 7.61 -4.90
N ALA A 24 -9.88 8.86 -4.51
CA ALA A 24 -10.72 9.10 -3.35
C ALA A 24 -12.13 8.53 -3.55
N ALA A 25 -12.65 8.67 -4.75
CA ALA A 25 -13.97 8.11 -5.05
C ALA A 25 -13.96 6.59 -4.94
N LEU A 26 -12.90 5.95 -5.43
CA LEU A 26 -12.78 4.51 -5.35
C LEU A 26 -12.62 4.03 -3.92
N ALA A 27 -11.89 4.77 -3.11
CA ALA A 27 -11.63 4.38 -1.74
C ALA A 27 -12.71 4.86 -0.76
N ASP A 28 -13.74 5.49 -1.28
CA ASP A 28 -14.86 5.95 -0.48
C ASP A 28 -14.40 7.02 0.53
N THR A 29 -13.67 7.98 0.06
CA THR A 29 -13.22 9.09 0.88
C THR A 29 -13.19 10.34 0.01
N ASN A 30 -12.47 11.38 0.39
CA ASN A 30 -12.44 12.61 -0.39
C ASN A 30 -11.02 12.98 -0.74
N GLN A 31 -10.89 13.86 -1.72
CA GLN A 31 -9.59 14.25 -2.25
C GLN A 31 -8.71 14.91 -1.18
N ALA A 32 -9.30 15.71 -0.31
CA ALA A 32 -8.52 16.39 0.71
C ALA A 32 -7.85 15.39 1.65
N ALA A 33 -8.55 14.32 1.98
CA ALA A 33 -7.98 13.28 2.83
C ALA A 33 -6.82 12.58 2.12
N ILE A 34 -6.99 12.23 0.85
CA ILE A 34 -5.94 11.58 0.09
C ILE A 34 -4.71 12.49 0.01
N ASN A 35 -4.94 13.77 -0.22
CA ASN A 35 -3.83 14.72 -0.29
C ASN A 35 -3.05 14.75 1.03
N ARG A 36 -3.74 14.75 2.14
CA ARG A 36 -3.07 14.77 3.44
C ARG A 36 -2.28 13.49 3.69
N TYR A 37 -2.79 12.35 3.26
CA TYR A 37 -2.08 11.10 3.43
C TYR A 37 -0.83 11.06 2.55
N GLU A 38 -0.94 11.54 1.34
CA GLU A 38 0.19 11.51 0.40
C GLU A 38 1.29 12.50 0.77
N THR A 39 0.95 13.56 1.48
CA THR A 39 1.93 14.54 1.89
C THR A 39 2.38 14.34 3.32
N ASP A 40 1.98 13.24 3.95
CA ASP A 40 2.35 12.91 5.32
C ASP A 40 1.87 13.93 6.34
N ARG A 41 0.82 14.68 6.01
CA ARG A 41 0.24 15.61 6.96
C ARG A 41 -0.69 14.90 7.92
N ALA A 42 -1.14 13.73 7.56
CA ALA A 42 -1.98 12.92 8.42
C ALA A 42 -1.67 11.47 8.14
N ALA A 43 -1.78 10.63 9.14
CA ALA A 43 -1.58 9.20 8.95
C ALA A 43 -2.83 8.60 8.33
N ALA A 44 -2.66 7.77 7.34
CA ALA A 44 -3.80 7.11 6.72
C ALA A 44 -4.36 6.10 7.71
N PRO A 45 -5.66 6.07 7.90
CA PRO A 45 -6.25 5.11 8.81
C PRO A 45 -6.10 3.69 8.28
N TYR A 46 -6.23 2.74 9.21
CA TYR A 46 -6.10 1.33 8.87
C TYR A 46 -6.95 0.94 7.66
N ARG A 47 -8.21 1.38 7.63
CA ARG A 47 -9.12 1.05 6.54
C ARG A 47 -8.54 1.48 5.19
N ILE A 48 -7.95 2.66 5.14
CA ILE A 48 -7.39 3.19 3.90
C ILE A 48 -6.15 2.40 3.49
N LEU A 49 -5.31 2.05 4.44
CA LEU A 49 -4.12 1.27 4.13
C LEU A 49 -4.48 -0.10 3.60
N VAL A 50 -5.46 -0.74 4.20
CA VAL A 50 -5.92 -2.04 3.73
C VAL A 50 -6.52 -1.90 2.34
N TRP A 51 -7.25 -0.82 2.10
CA TRP A 51 -7.83 -0.58 0.78
C TRP A 51 -6.74 -0.48 -0.29
N TYR A 52 -5.67 0.29 0.00
CA TYR A 52 -4.57 0.42 -0.95
C TYR A 52 -3.91 -0.94 -1.20
N ALA A 53 -3.65 -1.68 -0.14
CA ALA A 53 -2.99 -2.97 -0.29
C ALA A 53 -3.82 -3.91 -1.14
N THR A 54 -5.11 -3.91 -0.94
CA THR A 54 -6.02 -4.78 -1.66
C THR A 54 -6.21 -4.34 -3.10
N TYR A 55 -6.47 -3.06 -3.29
CA TYR A 55 -6.77 -2.55 -4.63
C TYR A 55 -5.56 -2.66 -5.56
N PHE A 56 -4.38 -2.32 -5.04
CA PHE A 56 -3.17 -2.36 -5.85
C PHE A 56 -2.44 -3.70 -5.76
N ASN A 57 -2.95 -4.59 -4.92
CA ASN A 57 -2.36 -5.92 -4.75
C ASN A 57 -0.90 -5.85 -4.35
N VAL A 58 -0.63 -5.07 -3.34
CA VAL A 58 0.73 -4.93 -2.80
C VAL A 58 0.68 -5.18 -1.30
N SER A 59 1.82 -5.47 -0.72
CA SER A 59 1.87 -5.75 0.71
C SER A 59 1.92 -4.46 1.52
N LEU A 60 1.51 -4.54 2.76
CA LEU A 60 1.64 -3.40 3.67
C LEU A 60 3.10 -3.12 3.97
N ASP A 61 3.97 -4.14 3.94
CA ASP A 61 5.39 -3.91 4.12
C ASP A 61 5.93 -2.96 3.06
N TYR A 62 5.48 -3.14 1.82
CA TYR A 62 5.89 -2.26 0.75
C TYR A 62 5.37 -0.85 1.00
N ILE A 63 4.11 -0.73 1.39
CA ILE A 63 3.50 0.58 1.65
C ILE A 63 4.23 1.29 2.77
N PHE A 64 4.64 0.57 3.81
CA PHE A 64 5.33 1.17 4.93
C PHE A 64 6.82 1.42 4.65
N GLY A 65 7.29 1.02 3.49
CA GLY A 65 8.69 1.24 3.14
C GLY A 65 9.65 0.26 3.77
N LEU A 66 9.14 -0.86 4.27
CA LEU A 66 9.98 -1.83 4.92
C LEU A 66 10.66 -2.77 3.93
N CYS A 67 10.19 -2.79 2.71
CA CYS A 67 10.83 -3.57 1.66
C CYS A 67 10.56 -2.92 0.32
N GLU A 68 11.34 -3.25 -0.67
CA GLU A 68 11.16 -2.70 -2.01
C GLU A 68 10.32 -3.59 -2.90
N ASP A 69 10.04 -4.79 -2.49
CA ASP A 69 9.27 -5.72 -3.29
C ASP A 69 7.79 -5.54 -2.94
N PRO A 70 6.94 -5.17 -3.88
CA PRO A 70 5.52 -4.99 -3.59
C PRO A 70 4.86 -6.25 -3.03
N ARG A 71 5.45 -7.42 -3.26
CA ARG A 71 4.87 -8.64 -2.72
C ARG A 71 5.19 -8.83 -1.24
N GLY A 72 6.12 -8.07 -0.70
CA GLY A 72 6.42 -8.12 0.70
C GLY A 72 7.71 -8.82 1.03
N ARG A 73 8.12 -8.79 2.30
CA ARG A 73 9.33 -9.36 2.73
C ARG A 73 9.34 -10.83 2.73
N TYR A 74 8.24 -11.46 3.03
CA TYR A 74 8.19 -12.90 3.18
C TYR A 74 7.41 -13.49 2.03
N VAL A 75 8.02 -13.50 0.87
CA VAL A 75 7.36 -14.04 -0.29
C VAL A 75 7.44 -15.55 -0.23
N CYS A 76 6.32 -16.20 -0.18
CA CYS A 76 6.30 -17.63 -0.14
C CYS A 76 6.20 -18.17 -1.51
N VAL A 77 7.27 -18.68 -1.99
CA VAL A 77 7.21 -19.19 -3.26
C VAL A 77 7.22 -20.62 -3.29
N THR A 78 6.75 -21.29 -2.41
CA THR A 78 6.84 -22.66 -2.36
C THR A 78 5.98 -23.27 -3.34
N PRO A 79 6.44 -24.11 -4.03
CA PRO A 79 5.69 -24.77 -5.00
C PRO A 79 4.65 -25.55 -4.40
N GLU A 80 4.86 -26.13 -3.42
CA GLU A 80 3.92 -26.86 -2.86
C GLU A 80 3.26 -26.03 -2.03
N GLY A 81 3.17 -25.19 -2.17
CA GLY A 81 2.56 -24.35 -1.42
C GLY A 81 2.87 -24.32 -0.17
N ALA A 82 3.22 -24.58 0.11
CA ALA A 82 3.54 -24.42 1.11
C ALA A 82 3.79 -23.55 1.73
N GLN A 83 3.96 -23.26 1.56
CA GLN A 83 4.25 -22.66 2.22
C GLN A 83 3.84 -21.89 2.76
N GLU A 84 3.59 -22.00 2.84
CA GLU A 84 3.29 -21.40 3.31
C GLU A 84 3.26 -20.69 4.06
N VAL A 85 3.26 -20.56 4.07
CA VAL A 85 3.32 -19.94 4.77
C VAL A 85 3.55 -19.53 5.72
N VAL A 86 3.74 -19.57 5.83
CA VAL A 86 4.03 -19.48 6.86
C VAL A 86 4.63 -18.54 7.24
N GLN A 87 5.15 -18.26 6.81
CA GLN A 87 5.87 -17.44 7.13
C GLN A 87 5.57 -16.27 7.25
N CYS A 88 4.97 -15.96 6.84
CA CYS A 88 4.65 -14.73 7.01
C CYS A 88 4.39 -14.37 8.31
N LYS A 89 4.65 -15.06 9.12
CA LYS A 89 4.38 -14.70 10.30
C LYS A 89 5.44 -14.33 10.88
N PRO A 90 5.53 -13.61 11.59
CA PRO A 90 6.67 -13.07 12.17
C PRO A 90 7.18 -13.74 13.24
#